data_d49a6b6c6bef94e564d3ad7d557384e6
#
_entry.id   d49a6b6c6bef94e564d3ad7d557384e6
#
_cell.length_a   1.000
_cell.length_b   1.000
_cell.length_c   1.000
_cell.angle_alpha   90.00
_cell.angle_beta   90.00
_cell.angle_gamma   90.00
#
_symmetry.space_group_name_H-M   'P 1'
#
loop_
_entity.id
_entity.type
_entity.pdbx_description
1 polymer ?
#
loop_
_entity_poly.entity_id
_entity_poly.type
_entity_poly.pdbx_seq_one_letter_code
_entity_poly.pdbx_strand_id
1 'polypeptide(L)'
;MDFASSVPDFRRTDKGNFRHRLADIIMLMMLGRASGHLGRADIIEFGRHNLNKFRKAGMLRNGVPSEATLCRTEQGIDDLAMADRMQYFAEMYHAELIKSNRGREIICVDGKAERGTVQENGRNPDIVSAYSFNTGITLVTEACLEKSNEIKAVPLLIDKIDITGKIITADAMSMQKDIIDKIRGKGGDFLIELKANQPSLRYGVEDRLKEHEPLYSYTEGPELGHGRIETRTYRIYDGLEIIADKEKWGGNMTIIEYRTQTVKKSTAARTCERRLYVSSLPVDTPSLGAIVRHHWSIESMHWGLDVNLQQDKVKRRSAKAARNLDTIQRMVYSVFSIWKGLRKKRSDKRKGVAELMRHVSMSFTKLMRFLYQK
;
A
#
# COMPACT_ATOMS: atom_id res chain seq x y z
N MET A 1 -0.45 7.70 -20.12
CA MET A 1 0.63 8.60 -20.60
C MET A 1 0.75 9.84 -19.75
N ASP A 2 -0.33 10.38 -19.31
CA ASP A 2 -0.35 11.68 -18.59
C ASP A 2 0.56 11.68 -17.36
N PHE A 3 0.57 10.60 -16.55
CA PHE A 3 1.53 10.47 -15.45
C PHE A 3 2.98 10.65 -15.91
N ALA A 4 3.43 9.85 -16.86
CA ALA A 4 4.84 9.88 -17.30
C ALA A 4 5.21 11.24 -17.92
N SER A 5 4.25 11.90 -18.56
CA SER A 5 4.45 13.23 -19.17
C SER A 5 4.42 14.37 -18.15
N SER A 6 3.81 14.16 -17.00
CA SER A 6 3.72 15.18 -15.93
C SER A 6 4.96 15.22 -15.04
N VAL A 7 5.82 14.19 -15.08
CA VAL A 7 7.06 14.15 -14.29
C VAL A 7 8.05 15.15 -14.84
N PRO A 8 8.56 16.09 -14.01
CA PRO A 8 9.53 17.09 -14.46
C PRO A 8 10.82 16.45 -15.00
N ASP A 9 11.27 16.90 -16.15
CA ASP A 9 12.54 16.41 -16.73
C ASP A 9 13.74 17.06 -16.03
N PHE A 10 14.52 16.27 -15.33
CA PHE A 10 15.69 16.71 -14.59
C PHE A 10 16.90 17.07 -15.49
N ARG A 11 16.81 16.72 -16.76
CA ARG A 11 17.89 16.96 -17.74
C ARG A 11 17.75 18.37 -18.32
N ARG A 12 18.89 18.92 -18.77
CA ARG A 12 18.87 20.18 -19.54
C ARG A 12 18.26 19.90 -20.92
N THR A 13 17.04 20.40 -21.10
CA THR A 13 16.28 20.21 -22.35
C THR A 13 16.51 21.33 -23.37
N ASP A 14 17.06 22.48 -22.94
CA ASP A 14 17.39 23.65 -23.73
C ASP A 14 18.45 23.42 -24.83
N LYS A 15 19.38 22.48 -24.59
CA LYS A 15 20.45 22.15 -25.53
C LYS A 15 20.12 21.09 -26.57
N GLY A 16 18.91 20.51 -26.54
CA GLY A 16 18.46 19.49 -27.50
C GLY A 16 19.23 18.17 -27.51
N ASN A 17 20.15 17.96 -26.56
CA ASN A 17 21.09 16.82 -26.55
C ASN A 17 20.50 15.52 -26.00
N PHE A 18 19.21 15.45 -25.71
CA PHE A 18 18.57 14.22 -25.21
C PHE A 18 17.95 13.42 -26.36
N ARG A 19 18.38 12.17 -26.47
CA ARG A 19 17.89 11.25 -27.51
C ARG A 19 16.47 10.73 -27.23
N HIS A 20 16.12 10.54 -25.97
CA HIS A 20 14.86 9.92 -25.54
C HIS A 20 14.08 10.87 -24.62
N ARG A 21 12.77 11.01 -24.84
CA ARG A 21 11.89 11.77 -23.93
C ARG A 21 11.81 11.06 -22.59
N LEU A 22 11.77 11.80 -21.48
CA LEU A 22 11.66 11.23 -20.14
C LEU A 22 10.37 10.39 -20.00
N ALA A 23 9.26 10.90 -20.52
CA ALA A 23 8.00 10.17 -20.54
C ALA A 23 8.09 8.80 -21.22
N ASP A 24 8.82 8.71 -22.35
CA ASP A 24 9.02 7.44 -23.05
C ASP A 24 9.82 6.43 -22.20
N ILE A 25 10.81 6.92 -21.45
CA ILE A 25 11.63 6.07 -20.56
C ILE A 25 10.78 5.57 -19.39
N ILE A 26 10.01 6.45 -18.73
CA ILE A 26 9.12 6.07 -17.62
C ILE A 26 8.08 5.06 -18.11
N MET A 27 7.44 5.31 -19.26
CA MET A 27 6.46 4.39 -19.84
C MET A 27 7.07 3.04 -20.19
N LEU A 28 8.29 3.01 -20.74
CA LEU A 28 9.00 1.75 -21.01
C LEU A 28 9.25 0.96 -19.71
N MET A 29 9.67 1.65 -18.63
CA MET A 29 9.86 1.03 -17.33
C MET A 29 8.56 0.50 -16.72
N MET A 30 7.45 1.22 -16.86
CA MET A 30 6.14 0.78 -16.36
C MET A 30 5.60 -0.39 -17.16
N LEU A 31 5.61 -0.31 -18.50
CA LEU A 31 5.10 -1.36 -19.40
C LEU A 31 5.92 -2.66 -19.29
N GLY A 32 7.23 -2.52 -19.20
CA GLY A 32 8.12 -3.66 -18.96
C GLY A 32 7.75 -4.37 -17.67
N ARG A 33 7.64 -3.65 -16.55
CA ARG A 33 7.29 -4.23 -15.25
C ARG A 33 5.89 -4.83 -15.23
N ALA A 34 4.92 -4.16 -15.82
CA ALA A 34 3.55 -4.68 -15.93
C ALA A 34 3.48 -6.01 -16.70
N SER A 35 4.43 -6.26 -17.62
CA SER A 35 4.55 -7.51 -18.37
C SER A 35 5.59 -8.50 -17.82
N GLY A 36 6.12 -8.26 -16.61
CA GLY A 36 7.02 -9.17 -15.93
C GLY A 36 8.51 -9.00 -16.22
N HIS A 37 8.90 -7.96 -16.97
CA HIS A 37 10.30 -7.62 -17.24
C HIS A 37 10.80 -6.66 -16.16
N LEU A 38 11.53 -7.16 -15.18
CA LEU A 38 11.81 -6.45 -13.93
C LEU A 38 13.21 -5.83 -13.87
N GLY A 39 14.20 -6.49 -14.47
CA GLY A 39 15.57 -5.99 -14.61
C GLY A 39 15.70 -4.91 -15.70
N ARG A 40 16.75 -4.07 -15.63
CA ARG A 40 16.97 -3.06 -16.67
C ARG A 40 17.25 -3.72 -18.03
N ALA A 41 18.07 -4.78 -18.06
CA ALA A 41 18.36 -5.55 -19.28
C ALA A 41 17.07 -6.12 -19.88
N ASP A 42 16.20 -6.73 -19.03
CA ASP A 42 14.93 -7.31 -19.48
C ASP A 42 13.99 -6.24 -20.06
N ILE A 43 13.94 -5.05 -19.43
CA ILE A 43 13.11 -3.92 -19.90
C ILE A 43 13.60 -3.43 -21.25
N ILE A 44 14.93 -3.39 -21.47
CA ILE A 44 15.52 -3.01 -22.76
C ILE A 44 15.18 -4.03 -23.83
N GLU A 45 15.31 -5.30 -23.51
CA GLU A 45 14.99 -6.39 -24.43
C GLU A 45 13.49 -6.38 -24.79
N PHE A 46 12.61 -6.19 -23.80
CA PHE A 46 11.19 -5.95 -24.04
C PHE A 46 10.96 -4.76 -24.98
N GLY A 47 11.68 -3.66 -24.76
CA GLY A 47 11.62 -2.47 -25.61
C GLY A 47 12.05 -2.76 -27.06
N ARG A 48 13.12 -3.52 -27.25
CA ARG A 48 13.64 -3.93 -28.58
C ARG A 48 12.63 -4.80 -29.34
N HIS A 49 12.10 -5.83 -28.69
CA HIS A 49 11.09 -6.72 -29.26
C HIS A 49 9.81 -6.01 -29.68
N ASN A 50 9.44 -4.94 -28.96
CA ASN A 50 8.22 -4.22 -29.23
C ASN A 50 8.43 -2.83 -29.87
N LEU A 51 9.64 -2.50 -30.34
CA LEU A 51 10.00 -1.16 -30.81
C LEU A 51 9.06 -0.63 -31.89
N ASN A 52 8.70 -1.45 -32.88
CA ASN A 52 7.79 -1.04 -33.94
C ASN A 52 6.39 -0.70 -33.38
N LYS A 53 5.93 -1.41 -32.33
CA LYS A 53 4.65 -1.15 -31.69
C LYS A 53 4.71 0.13 -30.84
N PHE A 54 5.83 0.37 -30.15
CA PHE A 54 6.08 1.62 -29.44
C PHE A 54 6.08 2.81 -30.40
N ARG A 55 6.75 2.70 -31.55
CA ARG A 55 6.80 3.75 -32.58
C ARG A 55 5.40 4.06 -33.14
N LYS A 56 4.60 3.03 -33.41
CA LYS A 56 3.18 3.20 -33.83
C LYS A 56 2.35 3.92 -32.77
N ALA A 57 2.68 3.76 -31.49
CA ALA A 57 2.05 4.50 -30.38
C ALA A 57 2.67 5.88 -30.11
N GLY A 58 3.58 6.36 -30.97
CA GLY A 58 4.24 7.67 -30.85
C GLY A 58 5.36 7.74 -29.80
N MET A 59 5.81 6.59 -29.29
CA MET A 59 6.87 6.46 -28.28
C MET A 59 8.15 5.88 -28.87
N LEU A 60 9.27 6.08 -28.17
CA LEU A 60 10.59 5.54 -28.50
C LEU A 60 11.02 5.81 -29.96
N ARG A 61 10.71 6.98 -30.50
CA ARG A 61 10.98 7.36 -31.89
C ARG A 61 12.45 7.17 -32.26
N ASN A 62 13.36 7.50 -31.34
CA ASN A 62 14.81 7.42 -31.50
C ASN A 62 15.42 6.09 -31.05
N GLY A 63 14.60 5.02 -30.96
CA GLY A 63 15.02 3.69 -30.51
C GLY A 63 14.87 3.47 -29.01
N VAL A 64 15.39 2.34 -28.53
CA VAL A 64 15.34 1.97 -27.10
C VAL A 64 16.51 2.60 -26.37
N PRO A 65 16.32 3.16 -25.16
CA PRO A 65 17.40 3.69 -24.35
C PRO A 65 18.35 2.57 -23.89
N SER A 66 19.58 2.91 -23.53
CA SER A 66 20.53 1.96 -22.93
C SER A 66 20.24 1.72 -21.44
N GLU A 67 20.80 0.65 -20.87
CA GLU A 67 20.72 0.40 -19.41
C GLU A 67 21.30 1.55 -18.59
N ALA A 68 22.42 2.16 -19.06
CA ALA A 68 23.00 3.33 -18.43
C ALA A 68 22.03 4.54 -18.44
N THR A 69 21.20 4.66 -19.48
CA THR A 69 20.17 5.70 -19.54
C THR A 69 19.04 5.42 -18.54
N LEU A 70 18.57 4.17 -18.42
CA LEU A 70 17.59 3.80 -17.39
C LEU A 70 18.15 4.06 -15.98
N CYS A 71 19.40 3.67 -15.74
CA CYS A 71 20.06 3.90 -14.45
C CYS A 71 20.13 5.39 -14.10
N ARG A 72 20.60 6.23 -15.04
CA ARG A 72 20.66 7.69 -14.85
C ARG A 72 19.27 8.30 -14.65
N THR A 73 18.24 7.75 -15.30
CA THR A 73 16.87 8.21 -15.14
C THR A 73 16.36 7.88 -13.74
N GLU A 74 16.54 6.66 -13.26
CA GLU A 74 16.15 6.26 -11.90
C GLU A 74 16.84 7.14 -10.83
N GLN A 75 18.08 7.55 -11.04
CA GLN A 75 18.85 8.39 -10.10
C GLN A 75 18.56 9.89 -10.26
N GLY A 76 18.24 10.35 -11.45
CA GLY A 76 18.13 11.76 -11.78
C GLY A 76 16.77 12.37 -11.52
N ILE A 77 15.68 11.61 -11.69
CA ILE A 77 14.33 12.11 -11.44
C ILE A 77 14.24 12.59 -9.98
N ASP A 78 13.63 13.77 -9.79
CA ASP A 78 13.28 14.25 -8.47
C ASP A 78 12.22 13.32 -7.85
N ASP A 79 12.60 12.64 -6.79
CA ASP A 79 11.78 11.59 -6.17
C ASP A 79 10.56 12.14 -5.43
N LEU A 80 10.63 13.36 -4.89
CA LEU A 80 9.49 14.04 -4.28
C LEU A 80 8.49 14.45 -5.37
N ALA A 81 8.97 15.07 -6.45
CA ALA A 81 8.11 15.42 -7.58
C ALA A 81 7.46 14.19 -8.21
N MET A 82 8.18 13.06 -8.28
CA MET A 82 7.63 11.80 -8.77
C MET A 82 6.54 11.24 -7.86
N ALA A 83 6.74 11.30 -6.55
CA ALA A 83 5.75 10.88 -5.54
C ALA A 83 4.51 11.77 -5.59
N ASP A 84 4.66 13.08 -5.73
CA ASP A 84 3.54 14.03 -5.87
C ASP A 84 2.72 13.74 -7.13
N ARG A 85 3.36 13.39 -8.25
CA ARG A 85 2.64 13.00 -9.46
C ARG A 85 1.89 11.68 -9.28
N MET A 86 2.51 10.71 -8.59
CA MET A 86 1.81 9.47 -8.23
C MET A 86 0.57 9.76 -7.39
N GLN A 87 0.68 10.61 -6.36
CA GLN A 87 -0.44 11.00 -5.52
C GLN A 87 -1.57 11.63 -6.34
N TYR A 88 -1.26 12.61 -7.18
CA TYR A 88 -2.25 13.27 -8.03
C TYR A 88 -3.05 12.27 -8.89
N PHE A 89 -2.37 11.32 -9.53
CA PHE A 89 -3.04 10.30 -10.34
C PHE A 89 -3.79 9.28 -9.49
N ALA A 90 -3.25 8.92 -8.33
CA ALA A 90 -3.91 8.05 -7.38
C ALA A 90 -5.24 8.65 -6.92
N GLU A 91 -5.24 9.93 -6.53
CA GLU A 91 -6.44 10.65 -6.09
C GLU A 91 -7.51 10.74 -7.20
N MET A 92 -7.10 11.05 -8.43
CA MET A 92 -8.01 11.16 -9.56
C MET A 92 -8.75 9.84 -9.85
N TYR A 93 -8.04 8.71 -9.89
CA TYR A 93 -8.64 7.40 -10.12
C TYR A 93 -9.38 6.88 -8.89
N HIS A 94 -8.86 7.18 -7.69
CA HIS A 94 -9.50 6.85 -6.45
C HIS A 94 -10.88 7.51 -6.34
N ALA A 95 -10.99 8.80 -6.63
CA ALA A 95 -12.24 9.55 -6.63
C ALA A 95 -13.29 8.96 -7.58
N GLU A 96 -12.87 8.37 -8.69
CA GLU A 96 -13.77 7.68 -9.61
C GLU A 96 -14.25 6.33 -9.05
N LEU A 97 -13.32 5.53 -8.52
CA LEU A 97 -13.63 4.18 -8.03
C LEU A 97 -14.42 4.19 -6.72
N ILE A 98 -14.16 5.15 -5.83
CA ILE A 98 -14.80 5.20 -4.50
C ILE A 98 -16.28 5.49 -4.60
N LYS A 99 -16.75 6.20 -5.65
CA LYS A 99 -18.18 6.49 -5.88
C LYS A 99 -19.05 5.23 -5.94
N SER A 100 -18.48 4.11 -6.35
CA SER A 100 -19.19 2.82 -6.44
C SER A 100 -19.17 2.01 -5.15
N ASN A 101 -18.39 2.43 -4.15
CA ASN A 101 -18.26 1.74 -2.89
C ASN A 101 -19.34 2.22 -1.88
N ARG A 102 -19.92 1.26 -1.16
CA ARG A 102 -20.84 1.52 -0.06
C ARG A 102 -20.07 1.42 1.27
N GLY A 103 -20.36 2.31 2.19
CA GLY A 103 -19.73 2.35 3.51
C GLY A 103 -18.55 3.33 3.59
N ARG A 104 -17.96 3.40 4.78
CA ARG A 104 -16.82 4.28 5.06
C ARG A 104 -15.56 3.74 4.40
N GLU A 105 -14.74 4.64 3.92
CA GLU A 105 -13.44 4.28 3.37
C GLU A 105 -12.47 3.87 4.47
N ILE A 106 -11.70 2.81 4.22
CA ILE A 106 -10.64 2.32 5.10
C ILE A 106 -9.31 2.58 4.41
N ILE A 107 -8.45 3.36 5.07
CA ILE A 107 -7.08 3.64 4.64
C ILE A 107 -6.14 2.90 5.57
N CYS A 108 -5.38 1.96 5.02
CA CYS A 108 -4.38 1.20 5.74
C CYS A 108 -3.03 1.92 5.65
N VAL A 109 -2.37 2.13 6.79
CA VAL A 109 -1.06 2.78 6.88
C VAL A 109 -0.05 1.78 7.42
N ASP A 110 1.04 1.58 6.69
CA ASP A 110 2.12 0.67 7.08
C ASP A 110 3.43 1.03 6.39
N GLY A 111 4.55 0.71 7.04
CA GLY A 111 5.90 0.90 6.53
C GLY A 111 6.44 -0.34 5.82
N LYS A 112 7.21 -0.14 4.77
CA LYS A 112 7.93 -1.20 4.07
C LYS A 112 9.39 -0.82 3.88
N ALA A 113 10.29 -1.71 4.34
CA ALA A 113 11.72 -1.58 4.09
C ALA A 113 12.06 -1.95 2.65
N GLU A 114 12.80 -1.08 1.97
CA GLU A 114 13.35 -1.32 0.62
C GLU A 114 14.62 -2.18 0.70
N ARG A 115 14.47 -3.50 0.95
CA ARG A 115 15.57 -4.44 1.21
C ARG A 115 16.55 -4.59 0.06
N GLY A 116 16.13 -4.29 -1.16
CA GLY A 116 17.00 -4.24 -2.34
C GLY A 116 18.02 -3.09 -2.32
N THR A 117 17.90 -2.14 -1.37
CA THR A 117 18.73 -0.94 -1.29
C THR A 117 19.37 -0.84 0.08
N VAL A 118 20.71 -0.82 0.10
CA VAL A 118 21.48 -0.55 1.33
C VAL A 118 22.12 0.81 1.18
N GLN A 119 21.81 1.73 2.11
CA GLN A 119 22.40 3.07 2.17
C GLN A 119 23.82 3.03 2.72
N GLU A 120 24.55 4.14 2.64
CA GLU A 120 25.91 4.28 3.19
C GLU A 120 25.99 3.98 4.68
N ASN A 121 24.91 4.25 5.43
CA ASN A 121 24.79 3.92 6.86
C ASN A 121 24.49 2.43 7.14
N GLY A 122 24.52 1.56 6.11
CA GLY A 122 24.25 0.13 6.21
C GLY A 122 22.78 -0.25 6.37
N ARG A 123 21.84 0.71 6.27
CA ARG A 123 20.40 0.48 6.46
C ARG A 123 19.62 0.53 5.15
N ASN A 124 18.47 -0.11 5.14
CA ASN A 124 17.49 0.03 4.07
C ASN A 124 16.64 1.30 4.31
N PRO A 125 16.27 2.03 3.25
CA PRO A 125 15.24 3.06 3.37
C PRO A 125 13.88 2.40 3.64
N ASP A 126 13.10 3.00 4.55
CA ASP A 126 11.74 2.60 4.82
C ASP A 126 10.77 3.59 4.15
N ILE A 127 9.68 3.10 3.58
CA ILE A 127 8.64 3.91 2.94
C ILE A 127 7.31 3.59 3.60
N VAL A 128 6.71 4.57 4.26
CA VAL A 128 5.35 4.48 4.80
C VAL A 128 4.34 4.79 3.69
N SER A 129 3.26 4.04 3.64
CA SER A 129 2.24 4.14 2.59
C SER A 129 0.86 4.28 3.20
N ALA A 130 0.00 5.11 2.59
CA ALA A 130 -1.43 5.08 2.78
C ALA A 130 -2.08 4.36 1.61
N TYR A 131 -2.74 3.26 1.91
CA TYR A 131 -3.35 2.37 0.93
C TYR A 131 -4.86 2.27 1.16
N SER A 132 -5.66 2.62 0.15
CA SER A 132 -7.11 2.46 0.22
C SER A 132 -7.49 1.00 0.04
N PHE A 133 -8.04 0.38 1.08
CA PHE A 133 -8.63 -0.96 0.99
C PHE A 133 -9.74 -1.01 -0.07
N ASN A 134 -10.59 0.00 -0.10
CA ASN A 134 -11.79 0.04 -0.94
C ASN A 134 -11.47 0.06 -2.44
N THR A 135 -10.38 0.72 -2.83
CA THR A 135 -10.00 0.87 -4.25
C THR A 135 -8.77 0.07 -4.65
N GLY A 136 -7.97 -0.38 -3.66
CA GLY A 136 -6.71 -1.08 -3.92
C GLY A 136 -5.61 -0.17 -4.48
N ILE A 137 -5.67 1.14 -4.20
CA ILE A 137 -4.73 2.14 -4.69
C ILE A 137 -3.86 2.63 -3.53
N THR A 138 -2.55 2.75 -3.75
CA THR A 138 -1.67 3.53 -2.88
C THR A 138 -1.92 5.01 -3.14
N LEU A 139 -2.46 5.72 -2.14
CA LEU A 139 -2.84 7.14 -2.25
C LEU A 139 -1.61 8.04 -2.16
N VAL A 140 -0.76 7.80 -1.17
CA VAL A 140 0.44 8.60 -0.91
C VAL A 140 1.51 7.75 -0.25
N THR A 141 2.75 8.14 -0.41
CA THR A 141 3.91 7.55 0.28
C THR A 141 4.73 8.62 0.97
N GLU A 142 5.41 8.25 2.06
CA GLU A 142 6.35 9.08 2.78
C GLU A 142 7.62 8.29 3.07
N ALA A 143 8.77 8.83 2.69
CA ALA A 143 10.05 8.18 2.93
C ALA A 143 10.57 8.46 4.34
N CYS A 144 10.95 7.43 5.07
CA CYS A 144 11.62 7.59 6.36
C CYS A 144 13.11 7.89 6.14
N LEU A 145 13.59 9.00 6.70
CA LEU A 145 15.02 9.36 6.61
C LEU A 145 15.89 8.45 7.49
N GLU A 146 15.33 7.88 8.56
CA GLU A 146 15.99 6.99 9.50
C GLU A 146 15.03 5.90 10.02
N LYS A 147 15.55 4.74 10.44
CA LYS A 147 14.75 3.57 10.85
C LYS A 147 13.77 3.80 12.01
N SER A 148 13.99 4.80 12.84
CA SER A 148 13.10 5.17 13.96
C SER A 148 12.01 6.17 13.58
N ASN A 149 11.88 6.50 12.31
CA ASN A 149 11.09 7.64 11.82
C ASN A 149 9.73 7.27 11.22
N GLU A 150 9.29 6.00 11.23
CA GLU A 150 7.92 5.65 10.83
C GLU A 150 6.89 6.45 11.64
N ILE A 151 7.08 6.54 12.95
CA ILE A 151 6.23 7.36 13.84
C ILE A 151 6.18 8.83 13.38
N LYS A 152 7.29 9.36 12.86
CA LYS A 152 7.35 10.75 12.35
C LYS A 152 6.79 10.86 10.92
N ALA A 153 6.90 9.81 10.13
CA ALA A 153 6.41 9.81 8.75
C ALA A 153 4.87 9.71 8.69
N VAL A 154 4.24 8.97 9.60
CA VAL A 154 2.78 8.81 9.62
C VAL A 154 2.03 10.15 9.73
N PRO A 155 2.36 11.07 10.65
CA PRO A 155 1.72 12.40 10.69
C PRO A 155 1.88 13.21 9.40
N LEU A 156 3.05 13.17 8.75
CA LEU A 156 3.31 13.85 7.48
C LEU A 156 2.49 13.25 6.35
N LEU A 157 2.38 11.93 6.34
CA LEU A 157 1.55 11.21 5.37
C LEU A 157 0.07 11.55 5.53
N ILE A 158 -0.44 11.61 6.78
CA ILE A 158 -1.82 12.01 7.08
C ILE A 158 -2.12 13.44 6.64
N ASP A 159 -1.14 14.35 6.70
CA ASP A 159 -1.32 15.74 6.22
C ASP A 159 -1.59 15.82 4.71
N LYS A 160 -1.03 14.91 3.94
CA LYS A 160 -1.11 14.90 2.48
C LYS A 160 -2.43 14.38 1.92
N ILE A 161 -3.30 13.77 2.75
CA ILE A 161 -4.57 13.18 2.30
C ILE A 161 -5.76 13.72 3.10
N ASP A 162 -6.92 13.77 2.44
CA ASP A 162 -8.19 13.98 3.14
C ASP A 162 -8.63 12.68 3.80
N ILE A 163 -8.78 12.70 5.12
CA ILE A 163 -9.24 11.57 5.92
C ILE A 163 -10.60 11.82 6.60
N THR A 164 -11.27 12.91 6.27
CA THR A 164 -12.57 13.27 6.85
C THR A 164 -13.59 12.15 6.64
N GLY A 165 -14.17 11.67 7.74
CA GLY A 165 -15.14 10.57 7.74
C GLY A 165 -14.57 9.18 7.38
N LYS A 166 -13.25 9.05 7.19
CA LYS A 166 -12.59 7.79 6.84
C LYS A 166 -12.04 7.09 8.08
N ILE A 167 -11.66 5.83 7.93
CA ILE A 167 -11.09 5.00 8.98
C ILE A 167 -9.63 4.73 8.65
N ILE A 168 -8.73 5.14 9.54
CA ILE A 168 -7.29 4.85 9.42
C ILE A 168 -7.00 3.59 10.22
N THR A 169 -6.41 2.59 9.57
CA THR A 169 -5.88 1.42 10.25
C THR A 169 -4.36 1.44 10.18
N ALA A 170 -3.70 1.12 11.27
CA ALA A 170 -2.25 1.09 11.33
C ALA A 170 -1.77 0.01 12.31
N ASP A 171 -0.48 -0.31 12.24
CA ASP A 171 0.16 -1.20 13.20
C ASP A 171 0.32 -0.52 14.59
N ALA A 172 0.74 -1.32 15.57
CA ALA A 172 0.88 -0.86 16.95
C ALA A 172 1.88 0.30 17.13
N MET A 173 2.87 0.46 16.27
CA MET A 173 3.83 1.57 16.36
C MET A 173 3.15 2.93 16.22
N SER A 174 2.06 2.97 15.45
CA SER A 174 1.24 4.15 15.25
C SER A 174 0.29 4.46 16.41
N MET A 175 0.22 3.61 17.45
CA MET A 175 -0.53 3.89 18.68
C MET A 175 0.21 4.94 19.52
N GLN A 176 0.21 6.18 19.05
CA GLN A 176 0.83 7.36 19.66
C GLN A 176 -0.20 8.46 19.79
N LYS A 177 -0.14 9.21 20.91
CA LYS A 177 -1.12 10.27 21.16
C LYS A 177 -1.20 11.29 20.03
N ASP A 178 -0.05 11.77 19.57
CA ASP A 178 0.04 12.79 18.53
C ASP A 178 -0.57 12.32 17.19
N ILE A 179 -0.42 11.03 16.87
CA ILE A 179 -1.01 10.41 15.66
C ILE A 179 -2.53 10.34 15.81
N ILE A 180 -3.02 9.88 16.98
CA ILE A 180 -4.45 9.78 17.27
C ILE A 180 -5.11 11.14 17.26
N ASP A 181 -4.53 12.13 17.94
CA ASP A 181 -5.02 13.50 17.97
C ASP A 181 -5.09 14.11 16.57
N LYS A 182 -4.09 13.83 15.74
CA LYS A 182 -4.05 14.27 14.35
C LYS A 182 -5.14 13.63 13.50
N ILE A 183 -5.34 12.32 13.60
CA ILE A 183 -6.42 11.63 12.89
C ILE A 183 -7.77 12.19 13.29
N ARG A 184 -8.02 12.33 14.60
CA ARG A 184 -9.28 12.86 15.14
C ARG A 184 -9.49 14.33 14.77
N GLY A 185 -8.44 15.14 14.88
CA GLY A 185 -8.46 16.57 14.52
C GLY A 185 -8.78 16.83 13.04
N LYS A 186 -8.45 15.89 12.15
CA LYS A 186 -8.84 15.91 10.73
C LYS A 186 -10.19 15.24 10.43
N GLY A 187 -10.98 14.90 11.46
CA GLY A 187 -12.29 14.29 11.30
C GLY A 187 -12.28 12.82 10.87
N GLY A 188 -11.15 12.15 11.01
CA GLY A 188 -11.01 10.72 10.77
C GLY A 188 -11.28 9.90 12.03
N ASP A 189 -11.50 8.59 11.82
CA ASP A 189 -11.47 7.58 12.87
C ASP A 189 -10.28 6.66 12.71
N PHE A 190 -9.91 5.96 13.78
CA PHE A 190 -8.82 5.01 13.74
C PHE A 190 -9.21 3.63 14.29
N LEU A 191 -8.47 2.60 13.87
CA LEU A 191 -8.42 1.28 14.45
C LEU A 191 -6.97 0.82 14.40
N ILE A 192 -6.32 0.74 15.57
CA ILE A 192 -4.88 0.49 15.70
C ILE A 192 -4.65 -0.67 16.68
N GLU A 193 -3.70 -1.55 16.35
CA GLU A 193 -3.31 -2.66 17.23
C GLU A 193 -2.62 -2.13 18.50
N LEU A 194 -2.93 -2.73 19.66
CA LEU A 194 -2.35 -2.40 20.96
C LEU A 194 -1.31 -3.44 21.36
N LYS A 195 -0.05 -3.03 21.42
CA LYS A 195 1.08 -3.87 21.81
C LYS A 195 1.91 -3.25 22.96
N ALA A 196 3.02 -3.88 23.28
CA ALA A 196 3.90 -3.48 24.38
C ALA A 196 4.64 -2.15 24.16
N ASN A 197 4.51 -1.51 23.00
CA ASN A 197 4.99 -0.13 22.79
C ASN A 197 4.19 0.90 23.62
N GLN A 198 2.99 0.53 24.07
CA GLN A 198 2.18 1.29 25.04
C GLN A 198 1.91 0.41 26.28
N PRO A 199 2.93 0.14 27.12
CA PRO A 199 2.83 -0.90 28.16
C PRO A 199 1.75 -0.60 29.19
N SER A 200 1.67 0.64 29.69
CA SER A 200 0.67 1.01 30.70
C SER A 200 -0.76 0.84 30.21
N LEU A 201 -1.02 1.27 28.95
CA LEU A 201 -2.35 1.11 28.34
C LEU A 201 -2.64 -0.38 28.12
N ARG A 202 -1.72 -1.12 27.55
CA ARG A 202 -1.89 -2.52 27.21
C ARG A 202 -2.17 -3.38 28.44
N TYR A 203 -1.31 -3.29 29.46
CA TYR A 203 -1.48 -4.10 30.67
C TYR A 203 -2.71 -3.70 31.48
N GLY A 204 -3.01 -2.39 31.54
CA GLY A 204 -4.25 -1.92 32.17
C GLY A 204 -5.50 -2.45 31.46
N VAL A 205 -5.51 -2.48 30.11
CA VAL A 205 -6.61 -3.11 29.34
C VAL A 205 -6.65 -4.61 29.62
N GLU A 206 -5.52 -5.33 29.54
CA GLU A 206 -5.47 -6.78 29.74
C GLU A 206 -5.98 -7.20 31.12
N ASP A 207 -5.69 -6.42 32.16
CA ASP A 207 -6.14 -6.72 33.54
C ASP A 207 -7.66 -6.49 33.67
N ARG A 208 -8.16 -5.37 33.18
CA ARG A 208 -9.60 -5.08 33.25
C ARG A 208 -10.45 -6.02 32.41
N LEU A 209 -9.94 -6.50 31.26
CA LEU A 209 -10.67 -7.50 30.45
C LEU A 209 -10.86 -8.85 31.16
N LYS A 210 -10.17 -9.11 32.29
CA LYS A 210 -10.39 -10.31 33.12
C LYS A 210 -11.64 -10.18 33.99
N GLU A 211 -12.05 -8.96 34.29
CA GLU A 211 -13.10 -8.62 35.25
C GLU A 211 -14.39 -8.12 34.54
N HIS A 212 -14.31 -7.85 33.24
CA HIS A 212 -15.42 -7.30 32.46
C HIS A 212 -15.88 -8.25 31.37
N GLU A 213 -17.17 -8.43 31.24
CA GLU A 213 -17.75 -9.16 30.11
C GLU A 213 -17.80 -8.25 28.86
N PRO A 214 -17.65 -8.81 27.65
CA PRO A 214 -17.82 -8.04 26.43
C PRO A 214 -19.26 -7.58 26.26
N LEU A 215 -19.47 -6.39 25.71
CA LEU A 215 -20.79 -5.91 25.33
C LEU A 215 -21.47 -6.88 24.36
N TYR A 216 -20.70 -7.40 23.41
CA TYR A 216 -21.09 -8.50 22.54
C TYR A 216 -19.87 -9.21 21.99
N SER A 217 -20.10 -10.42 21.51
CA SER A 217 -19.10 -11.22 20.83
C SER A 217 -19.70 -11.94 19.63
N TYR A 218 -18.89 -12.17 18.61
CA TYR A 218 -19.28 -12.99 17.47
C TYR A 218 -18.10 -13.75 16.92
N THR A 219 -18.41 -14.84 16.18
CA THR A 219 -17.40 -15.72 15.60
C THR A 219 -17.61 -15.84 14.10
N GLU A 220 -16.54 -15.72 13.35
CA GLU A 220 -16.48 -15.93 11.90
C GLU A 220 -15.73 -17.22 11.58
N GLY A 221 -16.18 -17.91 10.55
CA GLY A 221 -15.61 -19.19 10.11
C GLY A 221 -16.43 -20.38 10.57
N PRO A 222 -15.88 -21.59 10.40
CA PRO A 222 -14.54 -21.90 9.94
C PRO A 222 -14.31 -21.56 8.45
N GLU A 223 -13.21 -20.90 8.15
CA GLU A 223 -12.77 -20.56 6.80
C GLU A 223 -11.60 -21.46 6.36
N LEU A 224 -11.73 -22.06 5.17
CA LEU A 224 -10.68 -22.87 4.59
C LEU A 224 -9.84 -22.05 3.61
N GLY A 225 -8.55 -21.92 3.86
CA GLY A 225 -7.62 -21.24 2.96
C GLY A 225 -6.18 -21.69 3.20
N HIS A 226 -5.36 -21.69 2.15
CA HIS A 226 -3.91 -21.95 2.25
C HIS A 226 -3.51 -23.19 3.09
N GLY A 227 -4.30 -24.28 3.00
CA GLY A 227 -4.02 -25.53 3.73
C GLY A 227 -4.31 -25.47 5.23
N ARG A 228 -5.04 -24.48 5.70
CA ARG A 228 -5.44 -24.29 7.10
C ARG A 228 -6.93 -23.95 7.21
N ILE A 229 -7.49 -24.24 8.38
CA ILE A 229 -8.83 -23.86 8.78
C ILE A 229 -8.70 -22.81 9.86
N GLU A 230 -9.36 -21.66 9.68
CA GLU A 230 -9.31 -20.54 10.62
C GLU A 230 -10.70 -20.21 11.16
N THR A 231 -10.78 -20.06 12.47
CA THR A 231 -11.97 -19.55 13.17
C THR A 231 -11.55 -18.29 13.94
N ARG A 232 -12.33 -17.22 13.81
CA ARG A 232 -12.02 -15.91 14.36
C ARG A 232 -13.14 -15.48 15.30
N THR A 233 -12.77 -15.12 16.52
CA THR A 233 -13.72 -14.59 17.51
C THR A 233 -13.35 -13.14 17.83
N TYR A 234 -14.34 -12.28 17.83
CA TYR A 234 -14.24 -10.88 18.20
C TYR A 234 -15.06 -10.64 19.44
N ARG A 235 -14.46 -9.98 20.43
CA ARG A 235 -15.13 -9.51 21.65
C ARG A 235 -14.99 -8.01 21.72
N ILE A 236 -16.09 -7.31 21.87
CA ILE A 236 -16.17 -5.85 21.82
C ILE A 236 -16.50 -5.33 23.20
N TYR A 237 -15.72 -4.35 23.66
CA TYR A 237 -15.85 -3.74 24.98
C TYR A 237 -15.93 -2.21 24.85
N ASP A 238 -16.63 -1.60 25.76
CA ASP A 238 -16.62 -0.14 25.92
C ASP A 238 -15.30 0.30 26.56
N GLY A 239 -14.52 1.08 25.84
CA GLY A 239 -13.27 1.62 26.33
C GLY A 239 -13.44 2.58 27.52
N LEU A 240 -14.65 3.16 27.70
CA LEU A 240 -14.95 3.97 28.87
C LEU A 240 -14.89 3.18 30.17
N GLU A 241 -15.15 1.89 30.14
CA GLU A 241 -15.05 1.01 31.31
C GLU A 241 -13.65 0.41 31.45
N ILE A 242 -12.97 0.18 30.33
CA ILE A 242 -11.73 -0.58 30.26
C ILE A 242 -10.47 0.30 30.38
N ILE A 243 -10.48 1.52 29.80
CA ILE A 243 -9.29 2.40 29.77
C ILE A 243 -9.28 3.27 31.04
N ALA A 244 -8.23 3.16 31.84
CA ALA A 244 -8.08 3.94 33.06
C ALA A 244 -7.89 5.44 32.81
N ASP A 245 -7.02 5.79 31.84
CA ASP A 245 -6.66 7.18 31.48
C ASP A 245 -7.37 7.60 30.20
N LYS A 246 -8.68 7.77 30.30
CA LYS A 246 -9.57 8.08 29.17
C LYS A 246 -9.28 9.43 28.54
N GLU A 247 -8.99 10.43 29.36
CA GLU A 247 -8.74 11.81 28.91
C GLU A 247 -7.47 11.89 28.06
N LYS A 248 -6.44 11.14 28.44
CA LYS A 248 -5.19 11.06 27.67
C LYS A 248 -5.41 10.56 26.26
N TRP A 249 -6.36 9.65 26.04
CA TRP A 249 -6.59 8.98 24.76
C TRP A 249 -7.75 9.54 23.94
N GLY A 250 -8.35 10.65 24.38
CA GLY A 250 -9.33 11.41 23.57
C GLY A 250 -10.79 10.95 23.65
N GLY A 251 -11.22 10.39 24.77
CA GLY A 251 -12.65 10.16 25.04
C GLY A 251 -13.15 8.76 24.69
N ASN A 252 -14.31 8.67 24.03
CA ASN A 252 -14.95 7.40 23.72
C ASN A 252 -14.10 6.53 22.82
N MET A 253 -13.77 5.35 23.34
CA MET A 253 -12.99 4.35 22.61
C MET A 253 -13.66 2.99 22.68
N THR A 254 -13.42 2.19 21.67
CA THR A 254 -13.82 0.78 21.60
C THR A 254 -12.59 -0.09 21.71
N ILE A 255 -12.63 -1.09 22.59
CA ILE A 255 -11.62 -2.13 22.67
C ILE A 255 -12.11 -3.38 21.93
N ILE A 256 -11.29 -3.91 21.06
CA ILE A 256 -11.58 -5.13 20.31
C ILE A 256 -10.55 -6.20 20.69
N GLU A 257 -11.02 -7.26 21.31
CA GLU A 257 -10.23 -8.48 21.51
C GLU A 257 -10.46 -9.40 20.31
N TYR A 258 -9.44 -9.60 19.51
CA TYR A 258 -9.42 -10.54 18.39
C TYR A 258 -8.72 -11.82 18.80
N ARG A 259 -9.38 -12.96 18.59
CA ARG A 259 -8.80 -14.30 18.78
C ARG A 259 -8.93 -15.08 17.50
N THR A 260 -7.84 -15.71 17.06
CA THR A 260 -7.88 -16.65 15.94
C THR A 260 -7.42 -18.02 16.38
N GLN A 261 -8.18 -19.02 15.99
CA GLN A 261 -7.79 -20.43 16.10
C GLN A 261 -7.52 -20.96 14.71
N THR A 262 -6.30 -21.45 14.49
CA THR A 262 -5.86 -21.99 13.21
C THR A 262 -5.53 -23.47 13.37
N VAL A 263 -6.06 -24.29 12.47
CA VAL A 263 -5.77 -25.73 12.37
C VAL A 263 -5.10 -25.99 11.03
N LYS A 264 -3.85 -26.44 11.05
CA LYS A 264 -3.13 -26.85 9.82
C LYS A 264 -3.64 -28.22 9.36
N LYS A 265 -4.11 -28.33 8.11
CA LYS A 265 -4.64 -29.59 7.56
C LYS A 265 -3.61 -30.72 7.50
N SER A 266 -2.35 -30.38 7.18
CA SER A 266 -1.28 -31.38 6.99
C SER A 266 -0.82 -32.05 8.30
N THR A 267 -0.91 -31.36 9.43
CA THR A 267 -0.36 -31.83 10.71
C THR A 267 -1.40 -31.88 11.82
N ALA A 268 -2.62 -31.41 11.57
CA ALA A 268 -3.66 -31.14 12.58
C ALA A 268 -3.20 -30.23 13.73
N ALA A 269 -2.04 -29.57 13.60
CA ALA A 269 -1.52 -28.66 14.61
C ALA A 269 -2.48 -27.47 14.80
N ARG A 270 -2.75 -27.14 16.06
CA ARG A 270 -3.62 -26.02 16.44
C ARG A 270 -2.77 -24.89 17.00
N THR A 271 -3.04 -23.68 16.56
CA THR A 271 -2.46 -22.45 17.14
C THR A 271 -3.58 -21.51 17.49
N CYS A 272 -3.41 -20.80 18.63
CA CYS A 272 -4.31 -19.74 19.05
C CYS A 272 -3.50 -18.44 19.14
N GLU A 273 -4.02 -17.37 18.58
CA GLU A 273 -3.45 -16.05 18.67
C GLU A 273 -4.48 -15.08 19.26
N ARG A 274 -4.03 -14.18 20.10
CA ARG A 274 -4.84 -13.12 20.70
C ARG A 274 -4.20 -11.76 20.39
N ARG A 275 -5.00 -10.84 19.88
CA ARG A 275 -4.61 -9.45 19.62
C ARG A 275 -5.61 -8.49 20.22
N LEU A 276 -5.14 -7.32 20.61
CA LEU A 276 -5.98 -6.23 21.10
C LEU A 276 -5.89 -5.05 20.13
N TYR A 277 -7.02 -4.41 19.91
CA TYR A 277 -7.13 -3.21 19.11
C TYR A 277 -7.87 -2.12 19.89
N VAL A 278 -7.46 -0.89 19.63
CA VAL A 278 -8.13 0.31 20.13
C VAL A 278 -8.70 1.07 18.94
N SER A 279 -9.94 1.54 19.06
CA SER A 279 -10.61 2.25 17.99
C SER A 279 -11.39 3.45 18.55
N SER A 280 -11.49 4.51 17.75
CA SER A 280 -12.40 5.63 18.00
C SER A 280 -13.80 5.41 17.41
N LEU A 281 -14.00 4.30 16.72
CA LEU A 281 -15.32 3.94 16.20
C LEU A 281 -16.26 3.56 17.35
N PRO A 282 -17.56 3.93 17.28
CA PRO A 282 -18.55 3.49 18.25
C PRO A 282 -18.64 1.96 18.37
N VAL A 283 -18.98 1.47 19.56
CA VAL A 283 -19.08 0.03 19.85
C VAL A 283 -20.12 -0.69 18.98
N ASP A 284 -21.14 0.01 18.54
CA ASP A 284 -22.21 -0.48 17.67
C ASP A 284 -21.87 -0.39 16.18
N THR A 285 -20.64 0.03 15.83
CA THR A 285 -20.21 0.10 14.43
C THR A 285 -20.30 -1.27 13.76
N PRO A 286 -21.06 -1.39 12.65
CA PRO A 286 -21.21 -2.65 11.96
C PRO A 286 -19.85 -3.19 11.48
N SER A 287 -19.62 -4.50 11.71
CA SER A 287 -18.47 -5.22 11.16
C SER A 287 -17.09 -4.71 11.64
N LEU A 288 -16.95 -4.29 12.90
CA LEU A 288 -15.64 -3.90 13.48
C LEU A 288 -14.53 -4.93 13.20
N GLY A 289 -14.84 -6.22 13.31
CA GLY A 289 -13.88 -7.28 13.01
C GLY A 289 -13.47 -7.35 11.54
N ALA A 290 -14.34 -7.00 10.60
CA ALA A 290 -13.97 -6.88 9.19
C ALA A 290 -12.96 -5.76 8.99
N ILE A 291 -13.08 -4.64 9.71
CA ILE A 291 -12.12 -3.52 9.67
C ILE A 291 -10.75 -3.97 10.17
N VAL A 292 -10.70 -4.76 11.26
CA VAL A 292 -9.44 -5.39 11.73
C VAL A 292 -8.76 -6.18 10.62
N ARG A 293 -9.53 -7.00 9.88
CA ARG A 293 -8.99 -7.81 8.78
C ARG A 293 -8.57 -6.98 7.56
N HIS A 294 -9.23 -5.88 7.30
CA HIS A 294 -8.93 -5.03 6.16
C HIS A 294 -7.55 -4.37 6.26
N HIS A 295 -7.00 -4.19 7.47
CA HIS A 295 -5.63 -3.73 7.65
C HIS A 295 -4.62 -4.61 6.91
N TRP A 296 -4.79 -5.94 6.92
CA TRP A 296 -3.86 -6.86 6.25
C TRP A 296 -3.87 -6.76 4.71
N SER A 297 -4.75 -5.95 4.14
CA SER A 297 -4.74 -5.67 2.71
C SER A 297 -3.48 -4.92 2.26
N ILE A 298 -2.90 -4.06 3.13
CA ILE A 298 -1.64 -3.39 2.83
C ILE A 298 -0.46 -4.36 2.86
N GLU A 299 -0.43 -5.32 3.80
CA GLU A 299 0.56 -6.39 3.80
C GLU A 299 0.46 -7.25 2.53
N SER A 300 -0.76 -7.52 2.07
CA SER A 300 -1.00 -8.23 0.79
C SER A 300 -0.51 -7.43 -0.41
N MET A 301 -0.61 -6.11 -0.38
CA MET A 301 -0.04 -5.22 -1.40
C MET A 301 1.49 -5.26 -1.33
N HIS A 302 2.11 -5.16 -0.15
CA HIS A 302 3.56 -5.29 0.04
C HIS A 302 4.07 -6.64 -0.47
N TRP A 303 3.38 -7.74 -0.12
CA TRP A 303 3.68 -9.06 -0.66
C TRP A 303 3.60 -9.08 -2.19
N GLY A 304 2.61 -8.42 -2.77
CA GLY A 304 2.46 -8.30 -4.22
C GLY A 304 3.62 -7.54 -4.88
N LEU A 305 4.13 -6.48 -4.25
CA LEU A 305 5.33 -5.77 -4.70
C LEU A 305 6.57 -6.68 -4.65
N ASP A 306 6.73 -7.48 -3.59
CA ASP A 306 7.89 -8.35 -3.41
C ASP A 306 7.87 -9.60 -4.30
N VAL A 307 6.72 -10.22 -4.45
CA VAL A 307 6.61 -11.49 -5.19
C VAL A 307 6.39 -11.25 -6.68
N ASN A 308 5.48 -10.34 -7.04
CA ASN A 308 5.12 -10.13 -8.44
C ASN A 308 6.04 -9.13 -9.13
N LEU A 309 6.46 -8.06 -8.44
CA LEU A 309 7.34 -7.02 -8.98
C LEU A 309 8.79 -7.15 -8.47
N GLN A 310 9.07 -8.17 -7.64
CA GLN A 310 10.39 -8.52 -7.09
C GLN A 310 11.15 -7.31 -6.51
N GLN A 311 10.43 -6.46 -5.79
CA GLN A 311 10.97 -5.20 -5.27
C GLN A 311 12.25 -5.41 -4.45
N ASP A 312 12.25 -6.35 -3.53
CA ASP A 312 13.39 -6.66 -2.65
C ASP A 312 14.58 -7.29 -3.39
N LYS A 313 14.38 -7.88 -4.58
CA LYS A 313 15.45 -8.48 -5.39
C LYS A 313 16.19 -7.46 -6.26
N VAL A 314 15.54 -6.34 -6.58
CA VAL A 314 16.11 -5.32 -7.47
C VAL A 314 17.04 -4.41 -6.69
N LYS A 315 18.33 -4.68 -6.74
CA LYS A 315 19.37 -3.90 -6.02
C LYS A 315 19.53 -2.49 -6.58
N ARG A 316 19.53 -1.50 -5.68
CA ARG A 316 19.82 -0.09 -5.96
C ARG A 316 20.88 0.42 -4.96
N ARG A 317 21.79 1.29 -5.44
CA ARG A 317 22.84 1.89 -4.59
C ARG A 317 22.45 3.25 -4.04
N SER A 318 21.43 3.88 -4.61
CA SER A 318 20.97 5.22 -4.25
C SER A 318 19.57 5.14 -3.67
N ALA A 319 19.34 5.78 -2.52
CA ALA A 319 18.03 5.91 -1.90
C ALA A 319 17.03 6.60 -2.84
N LYS A 320 17.47 7.62 -3.58
CA LYS A 320 16.66 8.32 -4.58
C LYS A 320 16.20 7.37 -5.71
N ALA A 321 17.12 6.55 -6.25
CA ALA A 321 16.78 5.56 -7.26
C ALA A 321 15.81 4.48 -6.72
N ALA A 322 15.95 4.11 -5.45
CA ALA A 322 15.03 3.16 -4.79
C ALA A 322 13.62 3.75 -4.68
N ARG A 323 13.49 5.00 -4.20
CA ARG A 323 12.19 5.69 -4.09
C ARG A 323 11.51 5.87 -5.45
N ASN A 324 12.27 6.26 -6.48
CA ASN A 324 11.73 6.35 -7.84
C ASN A 324 11.26 5.01 -8.38
N LEU A 325 12.00 3.93 -8.10
CA LEU A 325 11.60 2.59 -8.47
C LEU A 325 10.35 2.14 -7.70
N ASP A 326 10.29 2.37 -6.39
CA ASP A 326 9.12 2.09 -5.57
C ASP A 326 7.87 2.80 -6.12
N THR A 327 7.99 4.08 -6.44
CA THR A 327 6.89 4.85 -7.05
C THR A 327 6.41 4.22 -8.36
N ILE A 328 7.31 3.82 -9.26
CA ILE A 328 6.97 3.14 -10.52
C ILE A 328 6.26 1.81 -10.24
N GLN A 329 6.73 1.02 -9.28
CA GLN A 329 6.17 -0.28 -8.96
C GLN A 329 4.78 -0.15 -8.33
N ARG A 330 4.58 0.82 -7.42
CA ARG A 330 3.27 1.12 -6.84
C ARG A 330 2.29 1.65 -7.87
N MET A 331 2.74 2.49 -8.80
CA MET A 331 1.91 2.91 -9.93
C MET A 331 1.47 1.72 -10.78
N VAL A 332 2.37 0.81 -11.13
CA VAL A 332 2.02 -0.42 -11.87
C VAL A 332 1.02 -1.26 -11.09
N TYR A 333 1.23 -1.45 -9.78
CA TYR A 333 0.32 -2.20 -8.92
C TYR A 333 -1.07 -1.54 -8.85
N SER A 334 -1.11 -0.22 -8.65
CA SER A 334 -2.35 0.56 -8.61
C SER A 334 -3.12 0.50 -9.93
N VAL A 335 -2.43 0.52 -11.08
CA VAL A 335 -3.09 0.35 -12.39
C VAL A 335 -3.78 -1.00 -12.50
N PHE A 336 -3.22 -2.09 -11.94
CA PHE A 336 -3.91 -3.38 -11.88
C PHE A 336 -5.18 -3.31 -11.02
N SER A 337 -5.14 -2.60 -9.89
CA SER A 337 -6.30 -2.39 -9.03
C SER A 337 -7.38 -1.55 -9.72
N ILE A 338 -7.00 -0.46 -10.38
CA ILE A 338 -7.89 0.38 -11.20
C ILE A 338 -8.54 -0.46 -12.29
N TRP A 339 -7.76 -1.24 -13.02
CA TRP A 339 -8.29 -2.11 -14.07
C TRP A 339 -9.35 -3.10 -13.54
N LYS A 340 -9.08 -3.71 -12.37
CA LYS A 340 -10.06 -4.59 -11.70
C LYS A 340 -11.31 -3.83 -11.28
N GLY A 341 -11.16 -2.64 -10.70
CA GLY A 341 -12.25 -1.79 -10.23
C GLY A 341 -13.21 -1.38 -11.35
N LEU A 342 -12.67 -1.03 -12.51
CA LEU A 342 -13.45 -0.62 -13.69
C LEU A 342 -14.13 -1.78 -14.43
N ARG A 343 -13.83 -3.05 -14.10
CA ARG A 343 -14.46 -4.21 -14.77
C ARG A 343 -15.81 -4.55 -14.18
N LYS A 344 -16.77 -4.85 -15.08
CA LYS A 344 -18.12 -5.28 -14.69
C LYS A 344 -18.19 -6.77 -14.32
N LYS A 345 -17.38 -7.62 -14.97
CA LYS A 345 -17.39 -9.06 -14.76
C LYS A 345 -16.75 -9.45 -13.42
N ARG A 346 -17.49 -10.21 -12.60
CA ARG A 346 -17.02 -10.69 -11.29
C ARG A 346 -15.75 -11.57 -11.41
N SER A 347 -15.63 -12.36 -12.49
CA SER A 347 -14.44 -13.16 -12.79
C SER A 347 -13.16 -12.32 -12.93
N ASP A 348 -13.26 -11.16 -13.60
CA ASP A 348 -12.13 -10.26 -13.77
C ASP A 348 -11.70 -9.60 -12.44
N LYS A 349 -12.67 -9.29 -11.59
CA LYS A 349 -12.40 -8.72 -10.26
C LYS A 349 -11.67 -9.69 -9.31
N ARG A 350 -11.77 -11.01 -9.54
CA ARG A 350 -11.12 -12.06 -8.72
C ARG A 350 -9.68 -12.36 -9.13
N LYS A 351 -9.23 -11.89 -10.30
CA LYS A 351 -7.88 -12.15 -10.79
C LYS A 351 -6.82 -11.56 -9.86
N GLY A 352 -5.81 -12.34 -9.53
CA GLY A 352 -4.63 -11.86 -8.82
C GLY A 352 -3.72 -11.03 -9.73
N VAL A 353 -2.82 -10.22 -9.13
CA VAL A 353 -1.86 -9.39 -9.90
C VAL A 353 -1.00 -10.24 -10.82
N ALA A 354 -0.48 -11.38 -10.36
CA ALA A 354 0.33 -12.30 -11.18
C ALA A 354 -0.43 -12.81 -12.42
N GLU A 355 -1.73 -13.11 -12.27
CA GLU A 355 -2.58 -13.54 -13.39
C GLU A 355 -2.80 -12.39 -14.39
N LEU A 356 -3.00 -11.18 -13.90
CA LEU A 356 -3.15 -9.99 -14.73
C LEU A 356 -1.86 -9.67 -15.48
N MET A 357 -0.70 -9.76 -14.82
CA MET A 357 0.61 -9.60 -15.47
C MET A 357 0.77 -10.58 -16.63
N ARG A 358 0.48 -11.87 -16.41
CA ARG A 358 0.50 -12.87 -17.48
C ARG A 358 -0.49 -12.53 -18.60
N HIS A 359 -1.70 -12.09 -18.26
CA HIS A 359 -2.70 -11.73 -19.24
C HIS A 359 -2.29 -10.56 -20.14
N VAL A 360 -1.71 -9.50 -19.58
CA VAL A 360 -1.26 -8.34 -20.35
C VAL A 360 0.04 -8.59 -21.10
N SER A 361 0.93 -9.46 -20.60
CA SER A 361 2.18 -9.83 -21.28
C SER A 361 1.96 -10.57 -22.61
N MET A 362 0.82 -11.26 -22.76
CA MET A 362 0.48 -11.99 -23.98
C MET A 362 0.24 -11.11 -25.21
N SER A 363 -0.01 -9.80 -25.02
CA SER A 363 -0.29 -8.90 -26.13
C SER A 363 0.05 -7.46 -25.79
N PHE A 364 0.94 -6.87 -26.59
CA PHE A 364 1.28 -5.46 -26.46
C PHE A 364 0.07 -4.53 -26.56
N THR A 365 -0.91 -4.86 -27.43
CA THR A 365 -2.15 -4.09 -27.53
C THR A 365 -2.96 -4.14 -26.23
N LYS A 366 -3.04 -5.31 -25.57
CA LYS A 366 -3.69 -5.43 -24.26
C LYS A 366 -2.94 -4.63 -23.20
N LEU A 367 -1.62 -4.72 -23.19
CA LEU A 367 -0.74 -3.99 -22.29
C LEU A 367 -0.91 -2.48 -22.47
N MET A 368 -0.95 -1.98 -23.70
CA MET A 368 -1.20 -0.57 -23.99
C MET A 368 -2.58 -0.12 -23.54
N ARG A 369 -3.62 -0.89 -23.84
CA ARG A 369 -5.00 -0.59 -23.37
C ARG A 369 -5.11 -0.59 -21.86
N PHE A 370 -4.32 -1.39 -21.19
CA PHE A 370 -4.26 -1.47 -19.74
C PHE A 370 -3.76 -0.16 -19.10
N LEU A 371 -2.80 0.53 -19.72
CA LEU A 371 -2.28 1.83 -19.24
C LEU A 371 -2.98 3.05 -19.83
N TYR A 372 -3.72 2.89 -20.93
CA TYR A 372 -4.45 3.96 -21.61
C TYR A 372 -5.97 3.90 -21.35
N GLN A 373 -6.38 3.45 -20.19
CA GLN A 373 -7.80 3.47 -19.86
C GLN A 373 -8.31 4.92 -19.83
N LYS A 374 -9.18 5.23 -20.78
CA LYS A 374 -10.07 6.39 -20.76
C LYS A 374 -11.36 6.02 -20.06
#